data_6baddfc3a5851d2de5a47a240745885b
#
_entry.id   6baddfc3a5851d2de5a47a240745885b
#
_cell.length_a   1.000
_cell.length_b   1.000
_cell.length_c   1.000
_cell.angle_alpha   90.00
_cell.angle_beta   90.00
_cell.angle_gamma   90.00
#
_symmetry.space_group_name_H-M   'P 1'
#
loop_
_entity.id
_entity.type
_entity.pdbx_description
1 polymer ?
#
loop_
_entity_poly.entity_id
_entity_poly.type
_entity_poly.pdbx_seq_one_letter_code
_entity_poly.pdbx_strand_id
1 'polypeptide(L)'
;MTHTPPNDQTIVDEYFKLRTNRRRSRLAWLFGMIATYGLTPDALEGFSWGPEASICIQGKRRPISPVHPQWAIIFRLKEEQPRNWQDCLQSLSEQLYCAMAYQKVGVNITDLLLSHQMRKRLYRSVKRPRKVLRPLAGVS
;
A
#
# COMPACT_ATOMS: atom_id res chain seq x y z
N MET A 1 -9.63 -20.19 14.23
CA MET A 1 -9.28 -20.11 12.79
C MET A 1 -8.24 -19.04 12.57
N THR A 2 -7.12 -19.45 12.04
CA THR A 2 -6.08 -18.49 11.70
C THR A 2 -6.45 -17.77 10.39
N HIS A 3 -6.55 -16.47 10.47
CA HIS A 3 -6.83 -15.65 9.30
C HIS A 3 -5.57 -15.53 8.46
N THR A 4 -5.62 -15.98 7.22
CA THR A 4 -4.49 -15.89 6.31
C THR A 4 -4.59 -14.60 5.50
N PRO A 5 -3.57 -13.72 5.57
CA PRO A 5 -3.58 -12.50 4.75
C PRO A 5 -3.59 -12.85 3.26
N PRO A 6 -4.17 -11.99 2.42
CA PRO A 6 -4.18 -12.22 0.98
C PRO A 6 -2.76 -12.20 0.41
N ASN A 7 -2.54 -13.00 -0.62
CA ASN A 7 -1.25 -13.00 -1.32
C ASN A 7 -1.19 -11.82 -2.30
N ASP A 8 -0.03 -11.63 -2.91
CA ASP A 8 0.22 -10.52 -3.82
C ASP A 8 -0.73 -10.50 -5.00
N GLN A 9 -0.94 -11.66 -5.59
CA GLN A 9 -1.76 -11.75 -6.79
C GLN A 9 -3.20 -11.36 -6.48
N THR A 10 -3.71 -11.76 -5.31
CA THR A 10 -5.05 -11.39 -4.87
C THR A 10 -5.19 -9.88 -4.75
N ILE A 11 -4.18 -9.23 -4.15
CA ILE A 11 -4.21 -7.77 -3.97
C ILE A 11 -4.18 -7.08 -5.32
N VAL A 12 -3.31 -7.51 -6.22
CA VAL A 12 -3.20 -6.93 -7.57
C VAL A 12 -4.51 -7.12 -8.34
N ASP A 13 -5.10 -8.32 -8.27
CA ASP A 13 -6.34 -8.61 -8.96
C ASP A 13 -7.49 -7.73 -8.44
N GLU A 14 -7.58 -7.56 -7.13
CA GLU A 14 -8.61 -6.71 -6.54
C GLU A 14 -8.43 -5.23 -6.92
N TYR A 15 -7.18 -4.78 -7.00
CA TYR A 15 -6.89 -3.44 -7.49
C TYR A 15 -7.45 -3.24 -8.91
N PHE A 16 -7.14 -4.14 -9.82
CA PHE A 16 -7.56 -3.99 -11.20
C PHE A 16 -9.05 -4.16 -11.40
N LYS A 17 -9.71 -4.97 -10.55
CA LYS A 17 -11.18 -5.04 -10.54
C LYS A 17 -11.80 -3.67 -10.22
N LEU A 18 -11.26 -2.99 -9.22
CA LEU A 18 -11.71 -1.64 -8.89
C LEU A 18 -11.42 -0.68 -10.03
N ARG A 19 -10.20 -0.73 -10.56
CA ARG A 19 -9.74 0.18 -11.59
C ARG A 19 -10.58 0.13 -12.87
N THR A 20 -10.98 -1.05 -13.26
CA THR A 20 -11.77 -1.25 -14.48
C THR A 20 -13.25 -1.00 -14.28
N ASN A 21 -13.70 -0.80 -13.05
CA ASN A 21 -15.09 -0.49 -12.75
C ASN A 21 -15.28 1.04 -12.79
N ARG A 22 -16.11 1.51 -13.70
CA ARG A 22 -16.34 2.95 -13.89
C ARG A 22 -16.72 3.69 -12.61
N ARG A 23 -17.55 3.05 -11.78
CA ARG A 23 -18.05 3.68 -10.56
C ARG A 23 -17.04 3.65 -9.42
N ARG A 24 -16.09 2.72 -9.46
CA ARG A 24 -15.15 2.48 -8.36
C ARG A 24 -13.70 2.74 -8.71
N SER A 25 -13.43 3.27 -9.91
CA SER A 25 -12.05 3.47 -10.37
C SER A 25 -11.25 4.38 -9.45
N ARG A 26 -11.88 5.38 -8.85
CA ARG A 26 -11.21 6.27 -7.90
C ARG A 26 -10.84 5.55 -6.60
N LEU A 27 -11.61 4.54 -6.22
CA LEU A 27 -11.32 3.73 -5.04
C LEU A 27 -10.07 2.89 -5.25
N ALA A 28 -9.74 2.55 -6.49
CA ALA A 28 -8.53 1.79 -6.79
C ALA A 28 -7.27 2.52 -6.33
N TRP A 29 -7.23 3.84 -6.53
CA TRP A 29 -6.09 4.64 -6.07
C TRP A 29 -5.91 4.52 -4.56
N LEU A 30 -6.98 4.72 -3.79
CA LEU A 30 -6.92 4.62 -2.33
C LEU A 30 -6.53 3.20 -1.89
N PHE A 31 -7.15 2.20 -2.50
CA PHE A 31 -6.82 0.79 -2.24
C PHE A 31 -5.33 0.53 -2.46
N GLY A 32 -4.79 1.01 -3.59
CA GLY A 32 -3.38 0.85 -3.92
C GLY A 32 -2.46 1.56 -2.94
N MET A 33 -2.83 2.76 -2.48
CA MET A 33 -2.05 3.48 -1.48
C MET A 33 -1.98 2.72 -0.16
N ILE A 34 -3.12 2.19 0.29
CA ILE A 34 -3.16 1.41 1.53
C ILE A 34 -2.29 0.16 1.41
N ALA A 35 -2.44 -0.58 0.31
CA ALA A 35 -1.71 -1.83 0.10
C ALA A 35 -0.20 -1.59 -0.02
N THR A 36 0.19 -0.52 -0.70
CA THR A 36 1.59 -0.25 -1.00
C THR A 36 2.34 0.33 0.19
N TYR A 37 1.71 1.22 0.94
CA TYR A 37 2.38 1.94 2.02
C TYR A 37 1.96 1.49 3.42
N GLY A 38 0.92 0.67 3.52
CA GLY A 38 0.50 0.10 4.81
C GLY A 38 -0.08 1.11 5.77
N LEU A 39 -0.77 2.12 5.24
CA LEU A 39 -1.36 3.19 6.05
C LEU A 39 -2.88 3.19 5.90
N THR A 40 -3.56 3.54 6.98
CA THR A 40 -5.00 3.78 6.91
C THR A 40 -5.26 5.05 6.12
N PRO A 41 -6.50 5.25 5.60
CA PRO A 41 -6.81 6.49 4.90
C PRO A 41 -6.54 7.76 5.72
N ASP A 42 -6.83 7.72 7.02
CA ASP A 42 -6.58 8.87 7.89
C ASP A 42 -5.11 9.26 7.92
N ALA A 43 -4.23 8.28 7.91
CA ALA A 43 -2.79 8.53 7.95
C ALA A 43 -2.25 9.12 6.65
N LEU A 44 -3.00 9.03 5.58
CA LEU A 44 -2.61 9.61 4.29
C LEU A 44 -2.92 11.09 4.18
N GLU A 45 -3.68 11.64 5.13
CA GLU A 45 -4.03 13.05 5.09
C GLU A 45 -2.77 13.91 5.08
N GLY A 46 -2.68 14.80 4.11
CA GLY A 46 -1.57 15.74 4.00
C GLY A 46 -0.26 15.13 3.53
N PHE A 47 -0.25 13.90 3.03
CA PHE A 47 1.00 13.31 2.55
C PHE A 47 1.51 14.04 1.31
N SER A 48 2.81 13.92 1.07
CA SER A 48 3.44 14.41 -0.17
C SER A 48 4.36 13.33 -0.71
N TRP A 49 4.60 13.39 -2.02
CA TRP A 49 5.50 12.45 -2.67
C TRP A 49 6.95 12.81 -2.40
N GLY A 50 7.75 11.81 -2.08
CA GLY A 50 9.19 11.93 -1.90
C GLY A 50 9.95 11.23 -3.02
N PRO A 51 11.27 11.05 -2.85
CA PRO A 51 12.08 10.37 -3.86
C PRO A 51 11.76 8.88 -3.95
N GLU A 52 11.94 8.32 -5.15
CA GLU A 52 11.82 6.87 -5.39
C GLU A 52 10.46 6.31 -4.95
N ALA A 53 9.39 7.03 -5.29
CA ALA A 53 8.01 6.64 -4.96
C ALA A 53 7.75 6.51 -3.46
N SER A 54 8.59 7.10 -2.61
CA SER A 54 8.30 7.20 -1.18
C SER A 54 7.25 8.27 -0.93
N ILE A 55 6.64 8.23 0.25
CA ILE A 55 5.71 9.28 0.68
C ILE A 55 6.17 9.87 2.00
N CYS A 56 5.97 11.16 2.13
CA CYS A 56 6.30 11.90 3.35
C CYS A 56 5.02 12.18 4.12
N ILE A 57 4.97 11.72 5.35
CA ILE A 57 3.82 11.90 6.24
C ILE A 57 4.15 12.98 7.25
N GLN A 58 3.20 13.88 7.47
CA GLN A 58 3.34 14.96 8.44
C GLN A 58 3.66 14.38 9.82
N GLY A 59 4.71 14.89 10.44
CA GLY A 59 5.14 14.43 11.75
C GLY A 59 6.11 13.27 11.75
N LYS A 60 6.40 12.66 10.60
CA LYS A 60 7.37 11.59 10.50
C LYS A 60 8.66 12.10 9.84
N ARG A 61 9.80 11.77 10.44
CA ARG A 61 11.10 12.23 9.95
C ARG A 61 11.53 11.55 8.66
N ARG A 62 11.19 10.28 8.51
CA ARG A 62 11.64 9.49 7.37
C ARG A 62 10.50 9.22 6.40
N PRO A 63 10.77 9.30 5.10
CA PRO A 63 9.78 8.90 4.12
C PRO A 63 9.43 7.42 4.26
N ILE A 64 8.22 7.07 3.87
CA ILE A 64 7.76 5.69 3.85
C ILE A 64 7.92 5.17 2.45
N SER A 65 8.74 4.12 2.31
CA SER A 65 8.96 3.47 1.02
C SER A 65 7.86 2.47 0.72
N PRO A 66 7.54 2.23 -0.57
CA PRO A 66 6.58 1.19 -0.91
C PRO A 66 7.12 -0.17 -0.47
N VAL A 67 6.26 -0.99 0.13
CA VAL A 67 6.66 -2.33 0.57
C VAL A 67 7.00 -3.22 -0.61
N HIS A 68 6.34 -2.98 -1.73
CA HIS A 68 6.59 -3.66 -2.99
C HIS A 68 6.83 -2.60 -4.05
N PRO A 69 8.09 -2.33 -4.41
CA PRO A 69 8.39 -1.21 -5.30
C PRO A 69 7.63 -1.25 -6.63
N GLN A 70 7.39 -2.44 -7.17
CA GLN A 70 6.69 -2.58 -8.44
C GLN A 70 5.23 -2.13 -8.36
N TRP A 71 4.60 -2.22 -7.18
CA TRP A 71 3.20 -1.82 -7.04
C TRP A 71 2.99 -0.33 -7.31
N ALA A 72 3.92 0.50 -6.88
CA ALA A 72 3.82 1.93 -7.17
C ALA A 72 3.82 2.18 -8.69
N ILE A 73 4.53 1.35 -9.43
CA ILE A 73 4.63 1.47 -10.89
C ILE A 73 3.40 0.90 -11.58
N ILE A 74 3.02 -0.33 -11.26
CA ILE A 74 1.90 -0.98 -11.95
C ILE A 74 0.56 -0.37 -11.58
N PHE A 75 0.42 0.13 -10.36
CA PHE A 75 -0.80 0.84 -9.94
C PHE A 75 -0.79 2.29 -10.38
N ARG A 76 0.34 2.81 -10.83
CA ARG A 76 0.50 4.20 -11.27
C ARG A 76 -0.05 5.17 -10.24
N LEU A 77 0.35 4.98 -8.99
CA LEU A 77 -0.25 5.69 -7.86
C LEU A 77 -0.05 7.21 -7.95
N LYS A 78 1.11 7.64 -8.40
CA LYS A 78 1.39 9.05 -8.53
C LYS A 78 0.61 9.67 -9.69
N GLU A 79 0.57 8.99 -10.84
CA GLU A 79 -0.09 9.47 -12.04
C GLU A 79 -1.62 9.44 -11.91
N GLU A 80 -2.15 8.45 -11.21
CA GLU A 80 -3.58 8.25 -11.06
C GLU A 80 -4.16 8.94 -9.83
N GLN A 81 -3.35 9.68 -9.10
CA GLN A 81 -3.83 10.42 -7.93
C GLN A 81 -4.92 11.41 -8.35
N PRO A 82 -6.10 11.38 -7.72
CA PRO A 82 -7.15 12.35 -8.02
C PRO A 82 -6.67 13.76 -7.72
N ARG A 83 -7.03 14.73 -8.56
CA ARG A 83 -6.58 16.11 -8.42
C ARG A 83 -6.95 16.71 -7.06
N ASN A 84 -8.13 16.39 -6.58
CA ASN A 84 -8.66 16.90 -5.31
C ASN A 84 -8.70 15.81 -4.26
N TRP A 85 -7.70 14.93 -4.25
CA TRP A 85 -7.72 13.77 -3.38
C TRP A 85 -7.86 14.13 -1.90
N GLN A 86 -7.27 15.25 -1.47
CA GLN A 86 -7.34 15.67 -0.08
C GLN A 86 -8.77 16.00 0.33
N ASP A 87 -9.49 16.72 -0.51
CA ASP A 87 -10.87 17.09 -0.26
C ASP A 87 -11.80 15.89 -0.31
N CYS A 88 -11.45 14.90 -1.10
CA CYS A 88 -12.27 13.71 -1.32
C CYS A 88 -11.85 12.51 -0.46
N LEU A 89 -10.76 12.62 0.29
CA LEU A 89 -10.18 11.47 1.00
C LEU A 89 -11.19 10.81 1.93
N GLN A 90 -11.93 11.58 2.71
CA GLN A 90 -12.91 11.03 3.62
C GLN A 90 -14.03 10.31 2.87
N SER A 91 -14.52 10.91 1.80
CA SER A 91 -15.57 10.30 0.97
C SER A 91 -15.07 9.02 0.31
N LEU A 92 -13.86 9.03 -0.25
CA LEU A 92 -13.26 7.84 -0.85
C LEU A 92 -13.07 6.74 0.18
N SER A 93 -12.65 7.11 1.39
CA SER A 93 -12.48 6.17 2.50
C SER A 93 -13.80 5.50 2.85
N GLU A 94 -14.86 6.28 3.02
CA GLU A 94 -16.19 5.74 3.33
C GLU A 94 -16.68 4.81 2.22
N GLN A 95 -16.52 5.20 0.97
CA GLN A 95 -16.93 4.39 -0.17
C GLN A 95 -16.15 3.07 -0.24
N LEU A 96 -14.83 3.13 0.05
CA LEU A 96 -14.02 1.93 0.03
C LEU A 96 -14.41 0.97 1.16
N TYR A 97 -14.62 1.49 2.37
CA TYR A 97 -15.08 0.66 3.48
C TYR A 97 -16.44 0.03 3.18
N CYS A 98 -17.36 0.78 2.58
CA CYS A 98 -18.65 0.24 2.18
C CYS A 98 -18.50 -0.87 1.14
N ALA A 99 -17.65 -0.66 0.12
CA ALA A 99 -17.41 -1.67 -0.91
C ALA A 99 -16.86 -2.95 -0.31
N MET A 100 -15.96 -2.83 0.67
CA MET A 100 -15.39 -3.97 1.37
C MET A 100 -16.45 -4.67 2.23
N ALA A 101 -17.29 -3.91 2.94
CA ALA A 101 -18.32 -4.46 3.80
C ALA A 101 -19.38 -5.24 2.99
N TYR A 102 -19.70 -4.78 1.79
CA TYR A 102 -20.64 -5.45 0.90
C TYR A 102 -19.98 -6.46 -0.03
N GLN A 103 -18.72 -6.81 0.26
CA GLN A 103 -17.96 -7.81 -0.49
C GLN A 103 -17.82 -7.50 -1.99
N LYS A 104 -17.83 -6.21 -2.33
CA LYS A 104 -17.53 -5.76 -3.70
C LYS A 104 -16.02 -5.76 -3.95
N VAL A 105 -15.25 -5.81 -2.87
CA VAL A 105 -13.80 -5.99 -2.89
C VAL A 105 -13.52 -7.24 -2.06
N GLY A 106 -12.70 -8.14 -2.57
CA GLY A 106 -12.43 -9.44 -1.95
C GLY A 106 -11.51 -9.39 -0.74
N VAL A 107 -10.98 -8.24 -0.39
CA VAL A 107 -10.14 -8.04 0.78
C VAL A 107 -10.60 -6.80 1.53
N ASN A 108 -10.33 -6.73 2.83
CA ASN A 108 -10.66 -5.55 3.63
C ASN A 108 -9.38 -4.82 4.05
N ILE A 109 -9.54 -3.67 4.72
CA ILE A 109 -8.40 -2.86 5.16
C ILE A 109 -7.50 -3.63 6.11
N THR A 110 -8.07 -4.37 7.05
CA THR A 110 -7.30 -5.18 7.99
C THR A 110 -6.42 -6.18 7.25
N ASP A 111 -6.96 -6.85 6.24
CA ASP A 111 -6.21 -7.80 5.42
C ASP A 111 -5.03 -7.13 4.70
N LEU A 112 -5.27 -5.94 4.15
CA LEU A 112 -4.21 -5.20 3.45
C LEU A 112 -3.09 -4.81 4.40
N LEU A 113 -3.42 -4.34 5.60
CA LEU A 113 -2.43 -3.93 6.58
C LEU A 113 -1.63 -5.12 7.11
N LEU A 114 -2.29 -6.26 7.35
CA LEU A 114 -1.61 -7.48 7.76
C LEU A 114 -0.66 -7.98 6.68
N SER A 115 -1.10 -7.98 5.44
CA SER A 115 -0.27 -8.38 4.31
C SER A 115 0.96 -7.48 4.19
N HIS A 116 0.77 -6.18 4.35
CA HIS A 116 1.87 -5.22 4.33
C HIS A 116 2.89 -5.51 5.44
N GLN A 117 2.42 -5.76 6.65
CA GLN A 117 3.30 -6.06 7.78
C GLN A 117 4.11 -7.34 7.56
N MET A 118 3.48 -8.35 7.02
CA MET A 118 4.16 -9.62 6.73
C MET A 118 5.28 -9.43 5.69
N ARG A 119 5.01 -8.67 4.65
CA ARG A 119 6.02 -8.35 3.64
C ARG A 119 7.18 -7.60 4.23
N LYS A 120 6.88 -6.63 5.06
CA LYS A 120 7.90 -5.82 5.71
C LYS A 120 8.81 -6.69 6.56
N ARG A 121 8.26 -7.67 7.28
CA ARG A 121 9.03 -8.63 8.07
C ARG A 121 9.90 -9.52 7.18
N LEU A 122 9.33 -10.06 6.11
CA LEU A 122 10.07 -10.89 5.18
C LEU A 122 11.23 -10.14 4.54
N TYR A 123 10.98 -8.90 4.16
CA TYR A 123 12.00 -8.06 3.56
C TYR A 123 13.15 -7.80 4.54
N ARG A 124 12.83 -7.52 5.79
CA ARG A 124 13.84 -7.34 6.84
C ARG A 124 14.63 -8.63 7.09
N SER A 125 13.93 -9.75 7.11
CA SER A 125 14.55 -11.05 7.32
C SER A 125 15.55 -11.39 6.21
N VAL A 126 15.22 -11.07 4.98
CA VAL A 126 16.13 -11.29 3.84
C VAL A 126 17.33 -10.35 3.90
N LYS A 127 17.13 -9.11 4.32
CA LYS A 127 18.22 -8.12 4.40
C LYS A 127 19.20 -8.39 5.53
N ARG A 128 18.71 -8.89 6.66
CA ARG A 128 19.55 -9.13 7.84
C ARG A 128 20.70 -10.09 7.57
N PRO A 129 20.49 -11.27 6.99
CA PRO A 129 21.60 -12.17 6.69
C PRO A 129 22.65 -11.53 5.80
N ARG A 130 22.24 -10.70 4.86
CA ARG A 130 23.14 -9.98 3.99
C ARG A 130 24.05 -9.04 4.78
N LYS A 131 23.50 -8.30 5.72
CA LYS A 131 24.25 -7.38 6.55
C LYS A 131 25.24 -8.12 7.45
N VAL A 132 24.85 -9.27 7.96
CA VAL A 132 25.73 -10.09 8.80
C VAL A 132 26.87 -10.66 7.98
N LEU A 133 26.60 -11.09 6.77
CA LEU A 133 27.63 -11.66 5.88
C LEU A 133 28.60 -10.60 5.34
N ARG A 134 28.14 -9.36 5.23
CA ARG A 134 28.96 -8.27 4.71
C ARG A 134 30.27 -8.05 5.45
N PRO A 135 30.27 -7.99 6.79
CA PRO A 135 31.53 -7.84 7.51
C PRO A 135 32.51 -8.97 7.23
N LEU A 136 32.02 -10.19 7.11
CA LEU A 136 32.88 -11.32 6.78
C LEU A 136 33.45 -11.20 5.37
N ALA A 137 32.65 -10.78 4.44
CA ALA A 137 33.08 -10.57 3.07
C ALA A 137 34.02 -9.36 2.97
N GLY A 138 33.82 -8.35 3.81
CA GLY A 138 34.64 -7.16 3.82
C GLY A 138 35.99 -7.37 4.46
N VAL A 139 36.16 -8.39 5.26
CA VAL A 139 37.41 -8.72 5.91
C VAL A 139 38.39 -9.39 4.96
N SER A 140 37.85 -10.04 3.97
CA SER A 140 38.68 -10.73 2.97
C SER A 140 39.39 -9.80 2.02
#